data_618d0b9dd0d97c122aec3b07934010d7
#
_entry.id   618d0b9dd0d97c122aec3b07934010d7
#
_cell.length_a   1.000
_cell.length_b   1.000
_cell.length_c   1.000
_cell.angle_alpha   90.00
_cell.angle_beta   90.00
_cell.angle_gamma   90.00
#
_symmetry.space_group_name_H-M   'P 1'
#
loop_
_entity.id
_entity.type
_entity.pdbx_description
1 polymer ?
#
loop_
_entity_poly.entity_id
_entity_poly.type
_entity_poly.pdbx_seq_one_letter_code
_entity_poly.pdbx_strand_id
1 'polypeptide(L)'
;MTKQSVIKSNSFHNFDPSRVPSPCYVVDEVAIENNLRILQRVQQESGAKVLLALKAFSMFSLAPLIDRYLSGTCASGLFEARLGYGEYGGQVHTFCAAYKEEELSEILSISDHLVFNSYGQWQQFQALIQKAKQQRPELQFGLRINPQHSEGATPLYDPCAPFSRLGITRNELSGHSLNGIS
;
A
#
# COMPACT_ATOMS: atom_id res chain seq x y z
N MET A 1 -12.73 26.49 -16.06
CA MET A 1 -12.65 25.50 -14.97
C MET A 1 -14.05 25.30 -14.42
N THR A 2 -14.75 24.26 -14.88
CA THR A 2 -16.14 23.95 -14.49
C THR A 2 -16.07 23.25 -13.12
N LYS A 3 -16.64 23.89 -12.10
CA LYS A 3 -16.82 23.27 -10.78
C LYS A 3 -17.76 22.08 -10.96
N GLN A 4 -17.22 20.86 -11.02
CA GLN A 4 -18.04 19.68 -10.85
C GLN A 4 -18.62 19.71 -9.42
N SER A 5 -19.94 19.77 -9.34
CA SER A 5 -20.66 19.66 -8.08
C SER A 5 -20.38 18.29 -7.48
N VAL A 6 -19.72 18.27 -6.34
CA VAL A 6 -19.65 17.07 -5.50
C VAL A 6 -21.09 16.77 -5.08
N ILE A 7 -21.67 15.71 -5.64
CA ILE A 7 -22.97 15.23 -5.18
C ILE A 7 -22.77 14.77 -3.74
N LYS A 8 -23.26 15.55 -2.77
CA LYS A 8 -23.36 15.11 -1.40
C LYS A 8 -24.34 13.94 -1.37
N SER A 9 -23.81 12.73 -1.35
CA SER A 9 -24.64 11.53 -1.19
C SER A 9 -25.15 11.54 0.27
N ASN A 10 -26.44 11.78 0.43
CA ASN A 10 -27.17 11.56 1.67
C ASN A 10 -27.76 10.13 1.71
N SER A 11 -27.06 9.17 1.12
CA SER A 11 -27.55 7.82 0.88
C SER A 11 -27.99 7.08 2.18
N PHE A 12 -27.34 7.37 3.30
CA PHE A 12 -27.72 6.74 4.58
C PHE A 12 -29.00 7.32 5.21
N HIS A 13 -29.51 8.49 4.80
CA HIS A 13 -30.75 9.04 5.34
C HIS A 13 -31.99 8.23 4.94
N ASN A 14 -31.93 7.54 3.80
CA ASN A 14 -33.04 6.72 3.30
C ASN A 14 -32.73 5.21 3.42
N PHE A 15 -31.69 4.85 4.16
CA PHE A 15 -31.35 3.46 4.37
C PHE A 15 -32.31 2.81 5.39
N ASP A 16 -32.95 1.73 4.97
CA ASP A 16 -33.82 0.93 5.85
C ASP A 16 -32.98 -0.14 6.57
N PRO A 17 -32.72 0.01 7.87
CA PRO A 17 -31.90 -0.91 8.64
C PRO A 17 -32.53 -2.31 8.81
N SER A 18 -33.85 -2.45 8.57
CA SER A 18 -34.53 -3.73 8.66
C SER A 18 -34.14 -4.71 7.55
N ARG A 19 -33.52 -4.19 6.46
CA ARG A 19 -33.08 -4.98 5.30
C ARG A 19 -31.75 -5.73 5.49
N VAL A 20 -31.07 -5.48 6.60
CA VAL A 20 -29.75 -6.05 6.87
C VAL A 20 -29.67 -6.61 8.27
N PRO A 21 -28.83 -7.62 8.53
CA PRO A 21 -28.60 -8.10 9.89
C PRO A 21 -27.91 -7.03 10.74
N SER A 22 -28.18 -7.03 12.04
CA SER A 22 -27.52 -6.15 13.01
C SER A 22 -26.71 -6.98 14.01
N PRO A 23 -25.43 -6.67 14.28
CA PRO A 23 -24.64 -5.56 13.71
C PRO A 23 -24.10 -5.88 12.31
N CYS A 24 -23.98 -4.85 11.46
CA CYS A 24 -23.31 -4.98 10.15
C CYS A 24 -22.63 -3.67 9.74
N TYR A 25 -21.69 -3.75 8.80
CA TYR A 25 -21.15 -2.59 8.10
C TYR A 25 -21.95 -2.33 6.84
N VAL A 26 -22.29 -1.07 6.61
CA VAL A 26 -22.98 -0.62 5.40
C VAL A 26 -22.09 0.35 4.66
N VAL A 27 -21.86 0.10 3.37
CA VAL A 27 -20.96 0.87 2.52
C VAL A 27 -21.75 1.52 1.39
N ASP A 28 -21.49 2.80 1.15
CA ASP A 28 -22.03 3.55 0.01
C ASP A 28 -21.08 3.45 -1.19
N GLU A 29 -21.38 2.57 -2.12
CA GLU A 29 -20.56 2.37 -3.33
C GLU A 29 -20.49 3.63 -4.20
N VAL A 30 -21.55 4.46 -4.26
CA VAL A 30 -21.55 5.70 -5.04
C VAL A 30 -20.55 6.70 -4.44
N ALA A 31 -20.52 6.81 -3.13
CA ALA A 31 -19.55 7.68 -2.44
C ALA A 31 -18.11 7.20 -2.65
N ILE A 32 -17.88 5.88 -2.58
CA ILE A 32 -16.57 5.28 -2.89
C ILE A 32 -16.18 5.57 -4.32
N GLU A 33 -17.06 5.32 -5.30
CA GLU A 33 -16.75 5.56 -6.70
C GLU A 33 -16.43 7.04 -6.98
N ASN A 34 -17.14 7.97 -6.36
CA ASN A 34 -16.83 9.41 -6.48
C ASN A 34 -15.42 9.74 -5.97
N ASN A 35 -15.01 9.14 -4.84
CA ASN A 35 -13.65 9.30 -4.32
C ASN A 35 -12.60 8.67 -5.25
N LEU A 36 -12.89 7.48 -5.78
CA LEU A 36 -12.01 6.78 -6.71
C LEU A 36 -11.79 7.58 -8.00
N ARG A 37 -12.82 8.25 -8.53
CA ARG A 37 -12.70 9.15 -9.68
C ARG A 37 -11.77 10.33 -9.45
N ILE A 38 -11.75 10.86 -8.22
CA ILE A 38 -10.81 11.93 -7.82
C ILE A 38 -9.37 11.39 -7.85
N LEU A 39 -9.15 10.22 -7.26
CA LEU A 39 -7.83 9.58 -7.23
C LEU A 39 -7.34 9.20 -8.63
N GLN A 40 -8.23 8.69 -9.49
CA GLN A 40 -7.89 8.40 -10.89
C GLN A 40 -7.44 9.66 -11.63
N ARG A 41 -8.13 10.79 -11.42
CA ARG A 41 -7.72 12.06 -12.02
C ARG A 41 -6.33 12.48 -11.52
N VAL A 42 -6.03 12.31 -10.23
CA VAL A 42 -4.69 12.58 -9.69
C VAL A 42 -3.64 11.72 -10.41
N GLN A 43 -3.90 10.43 -10.63
CA GLN A 43 -2.99 9.57 -11.39
C GLN A 43 -2.77 10.09 -12.82
N GLN A 44 -3.85 10.48 -13.51
CA GLN A 44 -3.80 10.95 -14.90
C GLN A 44 -3.03 12.28 -15.02
N GLU A 45 -3.24 13.20 -14.09
CA GLU A 45 -2.63 14.53 -14.13
C GLU A 45 -1.17 14.53 -13.65
N SER A 46 -0.80 13.64 -12.72
CA SER A 46 0.55 13.60 -12.14
C SER A 46 1.47 12.53 -12.74
N GLY A 47 0.90 11.51 -13.41
CA GLY A 47 1.63 10.31 -13.82
C GLY A 47 1.97 9.35 -12.66
N ALA A 48 1.58 9.69 -11.42
CA ALA A 48 1.77 8.82 -10.26
C ALA A 48 0.76 7.65 -10.26
N LYS A 49 1.12 6.55 -9.61
CA LYS A 49 0.20 5.44 -9.33
C LYS A 49 -0.39 5.60 -7.94
N VAL A 50 -1.68 5.43 -7.79
CA VAL A 50 -2.37 5.38 -6.49
C VAL A 50 -2.72 3.93 -6.17
N LEU A 51 -2.35 3.49 -4.97
CA LEU A 51 -2.58 2.13 -4.49
C LEU A 51 -3.56 2.17 -3.30
N LEU A 52 -4.40 1.14 -3.22
CA LEU A 52 -5.25 0.93 -2.05
C LEU A 52 -4.43 0.37 -0.89
N ALA A 53 -4.40 1.05 0.25
CA ALA A 53 -3.78 0.53 1.46
C ALA A 53 -4.71 -0.47 2.15
N LEU A 54 -4.42 -1.76 2.05
CA LEU A 54 -5.28 -2.85 2.55
C LEU A 54 -5.47 -2.79 4.07
N LYS A 55 -4.49 -2.35 4.82
CA LYS A 55 -4.63 -2.11 6.27
C LYS A 55 -5.69 -1.07 6.64
N ALA A 56 -6.01 -0.15 5.73
CA ALA A 56 -7.01 0.90 5.95
C ALA A 56 -8.38 0.48 5.43
N PHE A 57 -8.42 -0.25 4.32
CA PHE A 57 -9.65 -0.73 3.71
C PHE A 57 -9.39 -2.01 2.92
N SER A 58 -10.01 -3.12 3.32
CA SER A 58 -9.79 -4.44 2.73
C SER A 58 -11.09 -5.19 2.40
N MET A 59 -12.18 -4.45 2.13
CA MET A 59 -13.44 -5.04 1.70
C MET A 59 -13.32 -5.53 0.25
N PHE A 60 -12.83 -6.75 0.06
CA PHE A 60 -12.54 -7.32 -1.27
C PHE A 60 -13.77 -7.52 -2.16
N SER A 61 -14.97 -7.57 -1.59
CA SER A 61 -16.21 -7.54 -2.41
C SER A 61 -16.33 -6.30 -3.29
N LEU A 62 -15.61 -5.23 -2.98
CA LEU A 62 -15.53 -4.01 -3.78
C LEU A 62 -14.31 -3.97 -4.72
N ALA A 63 -13.50 -5.02 -4.76
CA ALA A 63 -12.33 -5.09 -5.65
C ALA A 63 -12.69 -4.78 -7.11
N PRO A 64 -13.77 -5.34 -7.71
CA PRO A 64 -14.14 -5.04 -9.10
C PRO A 64 -14.47 -3.56 -9.35
N LEU A 65 -14.92 -2.83 -8.32
CA LEU A 65 -15.14 -1.39 -8.42
C LEU A 65 -13.80 -0.64 -8.33
N ILE A 66 -12.95 -0.99 -7.36
CA ILE A 66 -11.70 -0.30 -7.05
C ILE A 66 -10.70 -0.46 -8.19
N ASP A 67 -10.59 -1.65 -8.78
CA ASP A 67 -9.64 -2.00 -9.83
C ASP A 67 -9.85 -1.21 -11.14
N ARG A 68 -11.05 -0.65 -11.33
CA ARG A 68 -11.30 0.24 -12.47
C ARG A 68 -10.61 1.59 -12.37
N TYR A 69 -10.17 1.98 -11.18
CA TYR A 69 -9.69 3.31 -10.87
C TYR A 69 -8.26 3.36 -10.34
N LEU A 70 -7.86 2.39 -9.51
CA LEU A 70 -6.56 2.38 -8.86
C LEU A 70 -5.57 1.44 -9.57
N SER A 71 -4.28 1.68 -9.34
CA SER A 71 -3.20 0.92 -10.00
C SER A 71 -2.85 -0.38 -9.29
N GLY A 72 -3.44 -0.66 -8.15
CA GLY A 72 -3.19 -1.85 -7.35
C GLY A 72 -3.33 -1.62 -5.86
N THR A 73 -2.66 -2.45 -5.07
CA THR A 73 -2.77 -2.50 -3.62
C THR A 73 -1.42 -2.32 -2.92
N CYS A 74 -1.47 -1.88 -1.66
CA CYS A 74 -0.31 -1.81 -0.77
C CYS A 74 -0.56 -2.67 0.46
N ALA A 75 0.31 -3.65 0.69
CA ALA A 75 0.24 -4.66 1.75
C ALA A 75 1.28 -4.39 2.85
N SER A 76 0.91 -4.71 4.10
CA SER A 76 1.78 -4.56 5.27
C SER A 76 2.41 -5.89 5.73
N GLY A 77 2.22 -6.97 4.98
CA GLY A 77 2.72 -8.31 5.23
C GLY A 77 2.07 -9.35 4.34
N LEU A 78 2.38 -10.63 4.59
CA LEU A 78 1.97 -11.76 3.74
C LEU A 78 0.46 -11.85 3.52
N PHE A 79 -0.34 -11.75 4.56
CA PHE A 79 -1.80 -11.96 4.44
C PHE A 79 -2.48 -10.87 3.61
N GLU A 80 -2.05 -9.61 3.76
CA GLU A 80 -2.53 -8.53 2.90
C GLU A 80 -1.99 -8.67 1.47
N ALA A 81 -0.75 -9.13 1.28
CA ALA A 81 -0.20 -9.39 -0.05
C ALA A 81 -0.98 -10.50 -0.78
N ARG A 82 -1.33 -11.59 -0.08
CA ARG A 82 -2.21 -12.64 -0.60
C ARG A 82 -3.58 -12.08 -1.00
N LEU A 83 -4.16 -11.24 -0.16
CA LEU A 83 -5.45 -10.60 -0.45
C LEU A 83 -5.35 -9.70 -1.69
N GLY A 84 -4.29 -8.87 -1.77
CA GLY A 84 -4.05 -8.02 -2.93
C GLY A 84 -3.86 -8.81 -4.21
N TYR A 85 -3.08 -9.88 -4.16
CA TYR A 85 -2.81 -10.74 -5.31
C TYR A 85 -4.02 -11.58 -5.76
N GLY A 86 -4.82 -12.10 -4.82
CA GLY A 86 -5.92 -13.03 -5.10
C GLY A 86 -7.24 -12.35 -5.44
N GLU A 87 -7.54 -11.20 -4.84
CA GLU A 87 -8.86 -10.58 -4.90
C GLU A 87 -8.88 -9.25 -5.67
N TYR A 88 -7.74 -8.58 -5.80
CA TYR A 88 -7.61 -7.30 -6.47
C TYR A 88 -6.78 -7.42 -7.75
N GLY A 89 -7.01 -6.51 -8.67
CA GLY A 89 -6.19 -6.35 -9.87
C GLY A 89 -5.03 -5.36 -9.67
N GLY A 90 -4.19 -5.25 -10.71
CA GLY A 90 -3.08 -4.31 -10.73
C GLY A 90 -1.86 -4.80 -9.95
N GLN A 91 -1.05 -3.87 -9.47
CA GLN A 91 0.21 -4.16 -8.78
C GLN A 91 0.00 -4.43 -7.29
N VAL A 92 0.81 -5.34 -6.73
CA VAL A 92 0.91 -5.58 -5.29
C VAL A 92 2.23 -5.00 -4.78
N HIS A 93 2.16 -3.96 -3.95
CA HIS A 93 3.32 -3.37 -3.30
C HIS A 93 3.35 -3.80 -1.83
N THR A 94 4.43 -4.39 -1.39
CA THR A 94 4.53 -4.87 0.00
C THR A 94 5.63 -4.12 0.77
N PHE A 95 5.25 -3.54 1.90
CA PHE A 95 6.16 -2.99 2.89
C PHE A 95 5.89 -3.61 4.26
N CYS A 96 6.90 -4.25 4.84
CA CYS A 96 6.85 -4.75 6.20
C CYS A 96 8.04 -4.20 6.98
N ALA A 97 7.81 -3.80 8.25
CA ALA A 97 8.90 -3.31 9.11
C ALA A 97 9.95 -4.40 9.40
N ALA A 98 9.53 -5.67 9.40
CA ALA A 98 10.41 -6.83 9.52
C ALA A 98 9.78 -8.02 8.78
N TYR A 99 10.46 -8.51 7.75
CA TYR A 99 10.04 -9.72 7.04
C TYR A 99 10.52 -10.95 7.81
N LYS A 100 9.65 -11.95 7.89
CA LYS A 100 10.02 -13.28 8.33
C LYS A 100 10.58 -14.08 7.15
N GLU A 101 11.64 -14.84 7.38
CA GLU A 101 12.31 -15.59 6.34
C GLU A 101 11.39 -16.62 5.67
N GLU A 102 10.58 -17.32 6.48
CA GLU A 102 9.62 -18.31 6.01
C GLU A 102 8.49 -17.73 5.14
N GLU A 103 8.16 -16.45 5.31
CA GLU A 103 7.10 -15.76 4.55
C GLU A 103 7.64 -15.06 3.29
N LEU A 104 8.92 -14.70 3.30
CA LEU A 104 9.49 -13.81 2.27
C LEU A 104 9.47 -14.43 0.87
N SER A 105 9.73 -15.73 0.75
CA SER A 105 9.72 -16.43 -0.55
C SER A 105 8.36 -16.32 -1.24
N GLU A 106 7.27 -16.43 -0.48
CA GLU A 106 5.92 -16.28 -1.01
C GLU A 106 5.61 -14.81 -1.33
N ILE A 107 5.96 -13.88 -0.44
CA ILE A 107 5.79 -12.45 -0.70
C ILE A 107 6.49 -12.04 -2.00
N LEU A 108 7.72 -12.53 -2.25
CA LEU A 108 8.48 -12.28 -3.47
C LEU A 108 7.78 -12.84 -4.73
N SER A 109 6.99 -13.91 -4.58
CA SER A 109 6.29 -14.53 -5.71
C SER A 109 5.00 -13.80 -6.11
N ILE A 110 4.37 -13.07 -5.18
CA ILE A 110 3.07 -12.43 -5.36
C ILE A 110 3.09 -10.89 -5.34
N SER A 111 4.24 -10.28 -5.01
CA SER A 111 4.39 -8.83 -5.02
C SER A 111 5.14 -8.35 -6.25
N ASP A 112 4.85 -7.14 -6.72
CA ASP A 112 5.56 -6.47 -7.82
C ASP A 112 6.65 -5.53 -7.29
N HIS A 113 6.42 -4.96 -6.10
CA HIS A 113 7.38 -4.09 -5.42
C HIS A 113 7.51 -4.52 -3.96
N LEU A 114 8.75 -4.69 -3.49
CA LEU A 114 9.03 -4.89 -2.08
C LEU A 114 9.88 -3.74 -1.53
N VAL A 115 9.47 -3.22 -0.37
CA VAL A 115 10.21 -2.18 0.33
C VAL A 115 10.75 -2.74 1.64
N PHE A 116 12.05 -2.67 1.83
CA PHE A 116 12.73 -3.09 3.06
C PHE A 116 12.87 -1.91 4.02
N ASN A 117 12.72 -2.21 5.29
CA ASN A 117 12.76 -1.21 6.35
C ASN A 117 14.19 -0.90 6.84
N SER A 118 15.14 -1.81 6.61
CA SER A 118 16.54 -1.64 6.97
C SER A 118 17.47 -2.20 5.91
N TYR A 119 18.67 -1.63 5.83
CA TYR A 119 19.70 -2.12 4.94
C TYR A 119 20.19 -3.52 5.35
N GLY A 120 20.21 -3.82 6.65
CA GLY A 120 20.53 -5.14 7.15
C GLY A 120 19.58 -6.23 6.62
N GLN A 121 18.27 -5.99 6.60
CA GLN A 121 17.32 -6.92 6.00
C GLN A 121 17.53 -7.07 4.48
N TRP A 122 17.77 -5.98 3.78
CA TRP A 122 18.11 -6.00 2.36
C TRP A 122 19.31 -6.90 2.08
N GLN A 123 20.37 -6.78 2.89
CA GLN A 123 21.56 -7.62 2.76
C GLN A 123 21.29 -9.08 3.15
N GLN A 124 20.60 -9.31 4.25
CA GLN A 124 20.28 -10.65 4.76
C GLN A 124 19.58 -11.51 3.72
N PHE A 125 18.67 -10.93 2.94
CA PHE A 125 17.83 -11.66 2.01
C PHE A 125 18.32 -11.61 0.56
N GLN A 126 19.55 -11.17 0.30
CA GLN A 126 20.10 -11.03 -1.07
C GLN A 126 20.00 -12.32 -1.90
N ALA A 127 20.25 -13.48 -1.31
CA ALA A 127 20.17 -14.75 -2.04
C ALA A 127 18.73 -15.04 -2.53
N LEU A 128 17.72 -14.79 -1.69
CA LEU A 128 16.31 -14.95 -2.07
C LEU A 128 15.89 -13.91 -3.11
N ILE A 129 16.33 -12.67 -2.95
CA ILE A 129 16.06 -11.56 -3.86
C ILE A 129 16.63 -11.86 -5.26
N GLN A 130 17.89 -12.28 -5.34
CA GLN A 130 18.52 -12.62 -6.61
C GLN A 130 17.82 -13.78 -7.30
N LYS A 131 17.44 -14.83 -6.56
CA LYS A 131 16.67 -15.95 -7.09
C LYS A 131 15.31 -15.48 -7.63
N ALA A 132 14.61 -14.64 -6.89
CA ALA A 132 13.33 -14.08 -7.32
C ALA A 132 13.48 -13.21 -8.58
N LYS A 133 14.52 -12.37 -8.67
CA LYS A 133 14.83 -11.55 -9.84
C LYS A 133 15.14 -12.37 -11.08
N GLN A 134 15.77 -13.54 -10.96
CA GLN A 134 16.00 -14.45 -12.08
C GLN A 134 14.69 -14.99 -12.67
N GLN A 135 13.68 -15.23 -11.81
CA GLN A 135 12.37 -15.74 -12.20
C GLN A 135 11.41 -14.62 -12.65
N ARG A 136 11.53 -13.45 -12.02
CA ARG A 136 10.70 -12.26 -12.22
C ARG A 136 11.57 -11.01 -12.36
N PRO A 137 12.14 -10.76 -13.56
CA PRO A 137 13.02 -9.62 -13.79
C PRO A 137 12.37 -8.26 -13.54
N GLU A 138 11.05 -8.19 -13.66
CA GLU A 138 10.24 -6.97 -13.43
C GLU A 138 10.08 -6.59 -11.95
N LEU A 139 10.34 -7.53 -11.02
CA LEU A 139 10.20 -7.30 -9.57
C LEU A 139 11.11 -6.14 -9.12
N GLN A 140 10.57 -5.18 -8.41
CA GLN A 140 11.28 -3.99 -7.97
C GLN A 140 11.46 -3.96 -6.45
N PHE A 141 12.55 -3.32 -6.03
CA PHE A 141 12.90 -3.23 -4.61
C PHE A 141 13.17 -1.79 -4.19
N GLY A 142 12.72 -1.45 -2.99
CA GLY A 142 12.93 -0.17 -2.38
C GLY A 142 13.43 -0.26 -0.94
N LEU A 143 13.96 0.84 -0.44
CA LEU A 143 14.29 1.04 0.96
C LEU A 143 13.42 2.16 1.53
N ARG A 144 12.86 1.95 2.70
CA ARG A 144 12.17 3.00 3.42
C ARG A 144 13.19 3.91 4.09
N ILE A 145 13.16 5.18 3.76
CA ILE A 145 14.02 6.20 4.37
C ILE A 145 13.30 6.90 5.52
N ASN A 146 14.02 7.11 6.62
CA ASN A 146 13.58 7.97 7.72
C ASN A 146 14.33 9.31 7.60
N PRO A 147 13.67 10.39 7.15
CA PRO A 147 14.32 11.70 7.00
C PRO A 147 14.60 12.39 8.34
N GLN A 148 14.20 11.80 9.47
CA GLN A 148 14.28 12.40 10.81
C GLN A 148 13.58 13.77 10.88
N HIS A 149 12.59 13.95 10.03
CA HIS A 149 11.74 15.13 9.97
C HIS A 149 10.29 14.72 9.73
N SER A 150 9.37 15.36 10.43
CA SER A 150 7.93 15.15 10.30
C SER A 150 7.19 16.46 10.58
N GLU A 151 6.14 16.70 9.81
CA GLU A 151 5.20 17.81 10.03
C GLU A 151 3.88 17.31 10.68
N GLY A 152 3.86 16.08 11.16
CA GLY A 152 2.70 15.47 11.80
C GLY A 152 2.34 16.18 13.11
N ALA A 153 1.06 16.59 13.24
CA ALA A 153 0.58 17.33 14.39
C ALA A 153 0.59 16.53 15.72
N THR A 154 0.61 15.18 15.62
CA THR A 154 0.51 14.30 16.79
C THR A 154 1.80 13.53 17.01
N PRO A 155 2.63 13.88 18.02
CA PRO A 155 3.94 13.24 18.24
C PRO A 155 3.87 11.73 18.43
N LEU A 156 2.78 11.21 19.01
CA LEU A 156 2.57 9.77 19.23
C LEU A 156 2.55 8.96 17.92
N TYR A 157 2.12 9.57 16.82
CA TYR A 157 2.01 8.93 15.51
C TYR A 157 3.11 9.34 14.55
N ASP A 158 4.12 10.07 15.04
CA ASP A 158 5.23 10.51 14.20
C ASP A 158 6.17 9.35 13.86
N PRO A 159 6.23 8.90 12.59
CA PRO A 159 7.09 7.80 12.18
C PRO A 159 8.58 8.17 12.16
N CYS A 160 8.90 9.46 12.31
CA CYS A 160 10.26 9.99 12.29
C CYS A 160 10.74 10.45 13.67
N ALA A 161 9.94 10.20 14.73
CA ALA A 161 10.31 10.52 16.11
C ALA A 161 11.62 9.82 16.51
N PRO A 162 12.37 10.36 17.50
CA PRO A 162 13.51 9.68 18.06
C PRO A 162 13.16 8.24 18.48
N PHE A 163 14.05 7.29 18.16
CA PHE A 163 13.87 5.85 18.41
C PHE A 163 12.77 5.18 17.58
N SER A 164 12.26 5.84 16.53
CA SER A 164 11.35 5.18 15.59
C SER A 164 12.04 3.96 14.95
N ARG A 165 11.31 2.84 14.91
CA ARG A 165 11.74 1.62 14.23
C ARG A 165 11.54 1.66 12.70
N LEU A 166 11.01 2.74 12.16
CA LEU A 166 10.56 2.82 10.78
C LEU A 166 11.54 3.61 9.91
N GLY A 167 12.09 2.89 8.93
CA GLY A 167 12.97 3.45 7.91
C GLY A 167 14.43 3.61 8.36
N ILE A 168 15.27 3.84 7.39
CA ILE A 168 16.73 3.96 7.51
C ILE A 168 17.08 5.43 7.60
N THR A 169 17.82 5.83 8.62
CA THR A 169 18.32 7.19 8.73
C THR A 169 19.47 7.45 7.76
N ARG A 170 19.77 8.73 7.50
CA ARG A 170 20.89 9.11 6.63
C ARG A 170 22.22 8.51 7.11
N ASN A 171 22.44 8.50 8.41
CA ASN A 171 23.69 7.98 8.99
C ASN A 171 23.83 6.46 8.78
N GLU A 172 22.73 5.72 8.97
CA GLU A 172 22.70 4.27 8.76
C GLU A 172 22.85 3.89 7.27
N LEU A 173 22.39 4.76 6.36
CA LEU A 173 22.50 4.53 4.92
C LEU A 173 23.88 4.90 4.37
N SER A 174 24.62 5.76 5.06
CA SER A 174 25.92 6.28 4.62
C SER A 174 26.94 5.16 4.40
N GLY A 175 27.59 5.16 3.25
CA GLY A 175 28.61 4.17 2.89
C GLY A 175 28.07 2.85 2.34
N HIS A 176 26.76 2.69 2.23
CA HIS A 176 26.14 1.51 1.63
C HIS A 176 25.84 1.69 0.15
N SER A 177 26.02 0.61 -0.63
CA SER A 177 25.64 0.58 -2.03
C SER A 177 24.15 0.39 -2.19
N LEU A 178 23.53 1.16 -3.10
CA LEU A 178 22.12 1.03 -3.48
C LEU A 178 21.92 0.19 -4.74
N ASN A 179 22.91 -0.60 -5.16
CA ASN A 179 22.80 -1.45 -6.32
C ASN A 179 21.64 -2.46 -6.13
N GLY A 180 20.77 -2.54 -7.13
CA GLY A 180 19.58 -3.41 -7.11
C GLY A 180 18.34 -2.80 -6.44
N ILE A 181 18.44 -1.57 -5.92
CA ILE A 181 17.30 -0.75 -5.53
C ILE A 181 16.80 0.01 -6.77
N SER A 182 15.49 0.01 -6.97
CA SER A 182 14.81 0.59 -8.14
C SER A 182 14.51 2.07 -7.94
#